data_5ffe7825087a7b76478aee63354c9ee7
#
_entry.id   5ffe7825087a7b76478aee63354c9ee7
#
_cell.length_a   1.000
_cell.length_b   1.000
_cell.length_c   1.000
_cell.angle_alpha   90.00
_cell.angle_beta   90.00
_cell.angle_gamma   90.00
#
_symmetry.space_group_name_H-M   'P 1'
#
loop_
_entity.id
_entity.type
_entity.pdbx_description
1 polymer ?
#
loop_
_entity_poly.entity_id
_entity_poly.type
_entity_poly.pdbx_seq_one_letter_code
_entity_poly.pdbx_strand_id
1 'polypeptide(L)'
;MKKIYKSITLVAAILSLSSCGNDWLDRKPADGIPSEDAITNYNDALTARTGMYDGIQGNSNATSYYGARMFYYGDVRADDMQARTQGMRSSSCYEMLYTVDDAPNMWNIPYNVIRRANRLIEAINEKKVTDATEAQIGKIYSEALVVRALVHFDLVRIYGMPYTADNGASLGVPVIVKPLERNDLPSRNTVAEVYTQV
;
A
#
# COMPACT_ATOMS: atom_id res chain seq x y z
N MET A 1 53.25 26.04 -32.03
CA MET A 1 52.51 24.79 -32.31
C MET A 1 52.23 23.99 -31.02
N LYS A 2 53.18 23.66 -30.16
CA LYS A 2 52.96 22.86 -28.93
C LYS A 2 51.93 23.44 -27.96
N LYS A 3 51.73 24.77 -27.87
CA LYS A 3 50.71 25.40 -27.00
C LYS A 3 49.28 25.22 -27.52
N ILE A 4 49.10 25.22 -28.85
CA ILE A 4 47.78 25.07 -29.50
C ILE A 4 47.24 23.63 -29.29
N TYR A 5 48.09 22.63 -29.42
CA TYR A 5 47.71 21.25 -29.16
C TYR A 5 47.29 21.00 -27.70
N LYS A 6 47.99 21.61 -26.75
CA LYS A 6 47.62 21.51 -25.32
C LYS A 6 46.26 22.15 -25.04
N SER A 7 45.93 23.26 -25.68
CA SER A 7 44.61 23.91 -25.53
C SER A 7 43.50 23.10 -26.18
N ILE A 8 43.72 22.49 -27.33
CA ILE A 8 42.76 21.63 -28.03
C ILE A 8 42.48 20.35 -27.20
N THR A 9 43.52 19.74 -26.64
CA THR A 9 43.38 18.54 -25.79
C THR A 9 42.60 18.85 -24.50
N LEU A 10 42.78 20.02 -23.90
CA LEU A 10 42.08 20.45 -22.71
C LEU A 10 40.60 20.69 -22.99
N VAL A 11 40.27 21.33 -24.13
CA VAL A 11 38.88 21.57 -24.55
C VAL A 11 38.19 20.28 -24.90
N ALA A 12 38.85 19.34 -25.57
CA ALA A 12 38.31 18.01 -25.86
C ALA A 12 38.06 17.19 -24.60
N ALA A 13 38.92 17.27 -23.59
CA ALA A 13 38.72 16.62 -22.29
C ALA A 13 37.55 17.21 -21.48
N ILE A 14 37.30 18.50 -21.57
CA ILE A 14 36.16 19.17 -20.91
C ILE A 14 34.83 18.78 -21.60
N LEU A 15 34.82 18.68 -22.94
CA LEU A 15 33.64 18.29 -23.70
C LEU A 15 33.26 16.79 -23.48
N SER A 16 34.21 15.93 -23.17
CA SER A 16 33.93 14.51 -22.86
C SER A 16 33.35 14.30 -21.44
N LEU A 17 33.50 15.26 -20.53
CA LEU A 17 32.93 15.18 -19.17
C LEU A 17 31.47 15.64 -19.08
N SER A 18 30.96 16.34 -20.08
CA SER A 18 29.56 16.82 -20.13
C SER A 18 28.57 15.81 -20.74
N SER A 19 29.04 14.64 -21.17
CA SER A 19 28.22 13.62 -21.85
C SER A 19 27.50 12.63 -20.93
N CYS A 20 27.63 12.74 -19.60
CA CYS A 20 26.87 11.91 -18.67
C CYS A 20 25.60 12.62 -18.23
N GLY A 21 24.62 12.74 -19.11
CA GLY A 21 23.23 12.95 -18.72
C GLY A 21 22.72 11.70 -17.98
N ASN A 22 22.09 11.85 -16.82
CA ASN A 22 21.54 10.74 -16.03
C ASN A 22 20.32 10.08 -16.70
N ASP A 23 19.79 10.65 -17.79
CA ASP A 23 18.56 10.21 -18.47
C ASP A 23 18.61 8.77 -19.03
N TRP A 24 19.81 8.25 -19.33
CA TRP A 24 19.95 6.88 -19.83
C TRP A 24 19.76 5.81 -18.76
N LEU A 25 19.87 6.18 -17.48
CA LEU A 25 19.62 5.31 -16.32
C LEU A 25 18.14 5.31 -15.91
N ASP A 26 17.41 6.35 -16.29
CA ASP A 26 15.97 6.52 -16.01
C ASP A 26 15.12 5.74 -17.04
N ARG A 27 15.32 4.43 -17.09
CA ARG A 27 14.50 3.58 -17.96
C ARG A 27 13.14 3.35 -17.33
N LYS A 28 12.10 3.94 -17.96
CA LYS A 28 10.72 3.54 -17.67
C LYS A 28 10.56 2.03 -17.98
N PRO A 29 9.79 1.29 -17.16
CA PRO A 29 9.52 -0.13 -17.41
C PRO A 29 8.98 -0.31 -18.84
N ALA A 30 9.56 -1.23 -19.61
CA ALA A 30 9.10 -1.49 -20.98
C ALA A 30 7.68 -2.09 -21.04
N ASP A 31 7.29 -2.78 -19.96
CA ASP A 31 6.04 -3.55 -19.86
C ASP A 31 5.06 -2.97 -18.83
N GLY A 32 5.20 -1.70 -18.44
CA GLY A 32 4.33 -1.11 -17.44
C GLY A 32 4.28 0.42 -17.49
N ILE A 33 3.17 0.97 -16.99
CA ILE A 33 3.03 2.40 -16.77
C ILE A 33 3.68 2.73 -15.41
N PRO A 34 4.59 3.72 -15.33
CA PRO A 34 5.10 4.20 -14.04
C PRO A 34 3.95 4.54 -13.10
N SER A 35 4.11 4.24 -11.82
CA SER A 35 3.02 4.45 -10.84
C SER A 35 2.57 5.90 -10.74
N GLU A 36 3.46 6.85 -10.98
CA GLU A 36 3.18 8.29 -11.04
C GLU A 36 2.32 8.71 -12.23
N ASP A 37 2.38 7.95 -13.34
CA ASP A 37 1.66 8.21 -14.59
C ASP A 37 0.39 7.35 -14.73
N ALA A 38 0.10 6.50 -13.75
CA ALA A 38 -0.97 5.50 -13.85
C ALA A 38 -2.39 6.07 -13.71
N ILE A 39 -2.54 7.26 -13.12
CA ILE A 39 -3.84 7.91 -12.89
C ILE A 39 -3.75 9.35 -13.40
N THR A 40 -4.22 9.58 -14.62
CA THR A 40 -4.12 10.87 -15.32
C THR A 40 -5.45 11.43 -15.77
N ASN A 41 -6.50 10.63 -15.78
CA ASN A 41 -7.84 11.01 -16.20
C ASN A 41 -8.92 10.31 -15.34
N TYR A 42 -10.17 10.66 -15.55
CA TYR A 42 -11.29 10.14 -14.77
C TYR A 42 -11.46 8.62 -14.91
N ASN A 43 -11.27 8.08 -16.10
CA ASN A 43 -11.39 6.64 -16.34
C ASN A 43 -10.29 5.85 -15.62
N ASP A 44 -9.07 6.40 -15.57
CA ASP A 44 -7.97 5.82 -14.78
C ASP A 44 -8.33 5.83 -13.27
N ALA A 45 -8.91 6.93 -12.78
CA ALA A 45 -9.36 7.04 -11.39
C ALA A 45 -10.46 6.01 -11.05
N LEU A 46 -11.41 5.77 -11.96
CA LEU A 46 -12.43 4.72 -11.81
C LEU A 46 -11.80 3.31 -11.80
N THR A 47 -10.83 3.09 -12.66
CA THR A 47 -10.11 1.82 -12.73
C THR A 47 -9.30 1.57 -11.45
N ALA A 48 -8.59 2.59 -10.96
CA ALA A 48 -7.84 2.53 -9.69
C ALA A 48 -8.77 2.31 -8.50
N ARG A 49 -9.93 2.97 -8.46
CA ARG A 49 -10.99 2.74 -7.47
C ARG A 49 -11.47 1.29 -7.50
N THR A 50 -11.77 0.76 -8.67
CA THR A 50 -12.18 -0.65 -8.83
C THR A 50 -11.09 -1.60 -8.35
N GLY A 51 -9.83 -1.32 -8.72
CA GLY A 51 -8.68 -2.08 -8.24
C GLY A 51 -8.48 -2.02 -6.73
N MET A 52 -8.87 -0.93 -6.07
CA MET A 52 -8.86 -0.82 -4.61
C MET A 52 -9.89 -1.75 -3.97
N TYR A 53 -11.12 -1.78 -4.48
CA TYR A 53 -12.17 -2.70 -4.01
C TYR A 53 -11.86 -4.16 -4.32
N ASP A 54 -11.30 -4.46 -5.49
CA ASP A 54 -10.79 -5.78 -5.83
C ASP A 54 -9.75 -6.27 -4.81
N GLY A 55 -8.88 -5.37 -4.34
CA GLY A 55 -7.93 -5.67 -3.26
C GLY A 55 -8.59 -6.04 -1.94
N ILE A 56 -9.74 -5.45 -1.59
CA ILE A 56 -10.52 -5.80 -0.40
C ILE A 56 -11.19 -7.16 -0.57
N GLN A 57 -11.84 -7.37 -1.70
CA GLN A 57 -12.50 -8.64 -2.01
C GLN A 57 -11.47 -9.76 -2.08
N GLY A 58 -10.31 -9.48 -2.68
CA GLY A 58 -9.25 -10.43 -2.96
C GLY A 58 -9.53 -11.29 -4.17
N ASN A 59 -8.49 -11.85 -4.72
CA ASN A 59 -8.57 -12.71 -5.89
C ASN A 59 -8.96 -14.15 -5.53
N SER A 60 -9.28 -14.95 -6.51
CA SER A 60 -9.89 -16.27 -6.50
C SER A 60 -9.21 -17.36 -5.66
N ASN A 61 -8.09 -17.08 -5.01
CA ASN A 61 -7.38 -18.05 -4.18
C ASN A 61 -7.80 -18.00 -2.71
N ALA A 62 -9.09 -18.12 -2.40
CA ALA A 62 -9.67 -18.53 -1.10
C ALA A 62 -9.04 -17.97 0.21
N THR A 63 -8.07 -17.07 0.11
CA THR A 63 -7.26 -16.58 1.23
C THR A 63 -7.25 -15.07 1.31
N SER A 64 -8.19 -14.49 0.60
CA SER A 64 -8.30 -13.06 0.42
C SER A 64 -9.00 -12.40 1.60
N TYR A 65 -8.67 -11.19 1.84
CA TYR A 65 -9.03 -10.34 2.94
C TYR A 65 -10.53 -10.46 3.34
N TYR A 66 -11.44 -9.70 2.76
CA TYR A 66 -12.88 -9.82 3.05
C TYR A 66 -13.56 -10.99 2.33
N GLY A 67 -12.90 -11.64 1.37
CA GLY A 67 -13.45 -12.82 0.71
C GLY A 67 -13.53 -14.04 1.63
N ALA A 68 -12.62 -14.17 2.62
CA ALA A 68 -12.64 -15.29 3.55
C ALA A 68 -11.91 -15.02 4.88
N ARG A 69 -10.65 -14.51 4.82
CA ARG A 69 -9.77 -14.52 5.99
C ARG A 69 -10.21 -13.64 7.14
N MET A 70 -10.84 -12.53 6.86
CA MET A 70 -11.34 -11.64 7.91
C MET A 70 -12.35 -12.37 8.81
N PHE A 71 -13.23 -13.17 8.21
CA PHE A 71 -14.20 -14.00 8.91
C PHE A 71 -13.53 -15.15 9.66
N TYR A 72 -12.65 -15.90 8.99
CA TYR A 72 -11.93 -16.98 9.68
C TYR A 72 -11.11 -16.48 10.85
N TYR A 73 -10.50 -15.32 10.72
CA TYR A 73 -9.64 -14.78 11.75
C TYR A 73 -10.42 -14.34 12.99
N GLY A 74 -11.66 -13.89 12.82
CA GLY A 74 -12.56 -13.55 13.92
C GLY A 74 -13.27 -14.78 14.48
N ASP A 75 -14.07 -15.43 13.66
CA ASP A 75 -15.07 -16.40 14.09
C ASP A 75 -14.46 -17.75 14.51
N VAL A 76 -13.42 -18.21 13.81
CA VAL A 76 -12.76 -19.51 14.12
C VAL A 76 -12.02 -19.49 15.46
N ARG A 77 -11.68 -18.30 15.96
CA ARG A 77 -11.05 -18.14 17.29
C ARG A 77 -12.05 -18.03 18.42
N ALA A 78 -13.30 -17.82 18.12
CA ALA A 78 -14.40 -17.73 19.07
C ALA A 78 -14.97 -19.13 19.35
N ASP A 79 -15.90 -19.18 20.31
CA ASP A 79 -16.51 -20.43 20.78
C ASP A 79 -17.54 -21.02 19.82
N ASP A 80 -17.98 -20.24 18.81
CA ASP A 80 -19.06 -20.60 17.90
C ASP A 80 -18.65 -21.55 16.76
N MET A 81 -17.34 -21.71 16.52
CA MET A 81 -16.81 -22.53 15.43
C MET A 81 -15.77 -23.52 15.90
N GLN A 82 -15.75 -24.69 15.26
CA GLN A 82 -14.75 -25.72 15.47
C GLN A 82 -14.09 -26.10 14.14
N ALA A 83 -12.76 -26.14 14.11
CA ALA A 83 -12.03 -26.64 12.96
C ALA A 83 -12.14 -28.17 12.88
N ARG A 84 -12.38 -28.69 11.68
CA ARG A 84 -12.36 -30.12 11.41
C ARG A 84 -10.92 -30.64 11.50
N THR A 85 -10.73 -31.86 12.01
CA THR A 85 -9.42 -32.44 12.31
C THR A 85 -8.52 -32.74 11.11
N GLN A 86 -9.01 -32.65 9.87
CA GLN A 86 -8.23 -32.94 8.68
C GLN A 86 -8.41 -31.89 7.58
N GLY A 87 -7.27 -31.42 7.03
CA GLY A 87 -7.23 -30.64 5.78
C GLY A 87 -7.78 -29.23 5.86
N MET A 88 -7.81 -28.61 7.04
CA MET A 88 -8.36 -27.28 7.21
C MET A 88 -7.28 -26.19 7.14
N ARG A 89 -7.51 -25.19 6.28
CA ARG A 89 -6.65 -24.00 6.17
C ARG A 89 -6.74 -23.07 7.38
N SER A 90 -7.70 -23.29 8.27
CA SER A 90 -7.98 -22.49 9.46
C SER A 90 -7.60 -23.18 10.77
N SER A 91 -6.98 -24.37 10.75
CA SER A 91 -6.64 -25.11 11.96
C SER A 91 -5.70 -24.32 12.87
N SER A 92 -4.69 -23.66 12.32
CA SER A 92 -3.78 -22.82 13.11
C SER A 92 -4.50 -21.66 13.81
N CYS A 93 -5.52 -21.07 13.17
CA CYS A 93 -6.35 -20.04 13.80
C CYS A 93 -7.20 -20.62 14.93
N TYR A 94 -7.78 -21.81 14.73
CA TYR A 94 -8.60 -22.49 15.73
C TYR A 94 -7.77 -22.95 16.94
N GLU A 95 -6.60 -23.50 16.69
CA GLU A 95 -5.67 -23.96 17.73
C GLU A 95 -4.92 -22.83 18.38
N MET A 96 -5.14 -21.57 17.92
CA MET A 96 -4.43 -20.36 18.38
C MET A 96 -2.91 -20.48 18.30
N LEU A 97 -2.42 -21.28 17.37
CA LEU A 97 -0.98 -21.44 17.09
C LEU A 97 -0.52 -20.27 16.22
N TYR A 98 -0.02 -19.24 16.87
CA TYR A 98 0.46 -18.03 16.20
C TYR A 98 1.92 -18.20 15.82
N THR A 99 2.16 -18.44 14.54
CA THR A 99 3.49 -18.37 13.95
C THR A 99 3.61 -17.13 13.06
N VAL A 100 4.83 -16.74 12.74
CA VAL A 100 5.09 -15.64 11.79
C VAL A 100 4.46 -15.92 10.44
N ASP A 101 4.31 -17.19 10.08
CA ASP A 101 3.75 -17.64 8.80
C ASP A 101 2.22 -17.52 8.73
N ASP A 102 1.53 -17.46 9.86
CA ASP A 102 0.07 -17.30 9.91
C ASP A 102 -0.39 -15.84 9.67
N ALA A 103 0.52 -14.89 9.83
CA ALA A 103 0.24 -13.47 9.68
C ALA A 103 0.32 -12.92 8.24
N PRO A 104 1.09 -13.48 7.27
CA PRO A 104 1.46 -12.80 6.03
C PRO A 104 0.28 -12.30 5.22
N ASN A 105 -0.79 -13.07 5.13
CA ASN A 105 -1.93 -12.72 4.29
C ASN A 105 -2.84 -11.65 4.92
N MET A 106 -2.92 -11.59 6.25
CA MET A 106 -3.64 -10.55 6.97
C MET A 106 -2.80 -9.29 7.20
N TRP A 107 -1.54 -9.29 6.82
CA TRP A 107 -0.65 -8.14 6.85
C TRP A 107 -0.43 -7.56 5.46
N ASN A 108 0.05 -8.36 4.53
CA ASN A 108 0.45 -7.91 3.20
C ASN A 108 -0.73 -7.43 2.35
N ILE A 109 -1.84 -8.15 2.35
CA ILE A 109 -3.01 -7.81 1.55
C ILE A 109 -3.64 -6.49 2.00
N PRO A 110 -3.96 -6.28 3.29
CA PRO A 110 -4.44 -5.00 3.78
C PRO A 110 -3.52 -3.81 3.44
N TYR A 111 -2.21 -3.93 3.65
CA TYR A 111 -1.28 -2.86 3.27
C TYR A 111 -1.21 -2.61 1.76
N ASN A 112 -1.42 -3.63 0.92
CA ASN A 112 -1.59 -3.42 -0.51
C ASN A 112 -2.84 -2.59 -0.84
N VAL A 113 -3.94 -2.81 -0.12
CA VAL A 113 -5.16 -1.99 -0.26
C VAL A 113 -4.89 -0.54 0.16
N ILE A 114 -4.23 -0.32 1.28
CA ILE A 114 -3.80 1.01 1.73
C ILE A 114 -2.93 1.69 0.66
N ARG A 115 -1.98 0.97 0.07
CA ARG A 115 -1.14 1.49 -1.01
C ARG A 115 -1.96 1.94 -2.21
N ARG A 116 -2.96 1.14 -2.64
CA ARG A 116 -3.87 1.49 -3.75
C ARG A 116 -4.69 2.73 -3.42
N ALA A 117 -5.26 2.80 -2.20
CA ALA A 117 -6.00 3.96 -1.73
C ALA A 117 -5.12 5.22 -1.68
N ASN A 118 -3.91 5.12 -1.15
CA ASN A 118 -2.99 6.26 -1.06
C ASN A 118 -2.56 6.79 -2.44
N ARG A 119 -2.31 5.91 -3.43
CA ARG A 119 -2.01 6.33 -4.80
C ARG A 119 -3.18 7.09 -5.44
N LEU A 120 -4.40 6.64 -5.21
CA LEU A 120 -5.59 7.31 -5.71
C LEU A 120 -5.79 8.68 -5.03
N ILE A 121 -5.64 8.75 -3.72
CA ILE A 121 -5.71 9.98 -2.94
C ILE A 121 -4.64 10.99 -3.40
N GLU A 122 -3.41 10.52 -3.60
CA GLU A 122 -2.28 11.34 -4.08
C GLU A 122 -2.56 11.94 -5.45
N ALA A 123 -2.97 11.11 -6.43
CA ALA A 123 -3.28 11.58 -7.77
C ALA A 123 -4.40 12.65 -7.79
N ILE A 124 -5.40 12.53 -6.92
CA ILE A 124 -6.47 13.52 -6.78
C ILE A 124 -5.94 14.80 -6.12
N ASN A 125 -5.15 14.69 -5.04
CA ASN A 125 -4.57 15.87 -4.37
C ASN A 125 -3.61 16.65 -5.27
N GLU A 126 -2.87 15.96 -6.12
CA GLU A 126 -1.97 16.55 -7.12
C GLU A 126 -2.72 17.08 -8.37
N LYS A 127 -4.06 16.97 -8.38
CA LYS A 127 -4.91 17.43 -9.50
C LYS A 127 -4.54 16.82 -10.85
N LYS A 128 -4.08 15.58 -10.86
CA LYS A 128 -3.75 14.84 -12.09
C LYS A 128 -4.99 14.52 -12.94
N VAL A 129 -6.16 14.39 -12.31
CA VAL A 129 -7.43 14.08 -12.97
C VAL A 129 -8.14 15.40 -13.30
N THR A 130 -8.09 15.83 -14.56
CA THR A 130 -8.58 17.14 -15.00
C THR A 130 -9.88 17.10 -15.78
N ASP A 131 -10.35 15.92 -16.19
CA ASP A 131 -11.52 15.68 -17.04
C ASP A 131 -12.77 15.24 -16.28
N ALA A 132 -12.79 15.41 -14.94
CA ALA A 132 -13.90 15.04 -14.09
C ALA A 132 -14.46 16.25 -13.33
N THR A 133 -15.74 16.17 -12.96
CA THR A 133 -16.37 17.18 -12.09
C THR A 133 -15.89 17.02 -10.65
N GLU A 134 -15.98 18.09 -9.85
CA GLU A 134 -15.65 18.06 -8.42
C GLU A 134 -16.47 16.99 -7.66
N ALA A 135 -17.75 16.82 -8.01
CA ALA A 135 -18.59 15.80 -7.39
C ALA A 135 -18.13 14.38 -7.68
N GLN A 136 -17.70 14.11 -8.92
CA GLN A 136 -17.15 12.81 -9.30
C GLN A 136 -15.84 12.50 -8.57
N ILE A 137 -14.94 13.46 -8.53
CA ILE A 137 -13.65 13.33 -7.81
C ILE A 137 -13.88 13.23 -6.31
N GLY A 138 -14.74 14.07 -5.74
CA GLY A 138 -15.06 14.05 -4.31
C GLY A 138 -15.61 12.70 -3.85
N LYS A 139 -16.42 12.03 -4.69
CA LYS A 139 -16.93 10.70 -4.40
C LYS A 139 -15.78 9.67 -4.34
N ILE A 140 -14.93 9.62 -5.36
CA ILE A 140 -13.81 8.67 -5.42
C ILE A 140 -12.84 8.91 -4.25
N TYR A 141 -12.54 10.18 -3.97
CA TYR A 141 -11.67 10.58 -2.87
C TYR A 141 -12.20 10.10 -1.51
N SER A 142 -13.49 10.36 -1.25
CA SER A 142 -14.14 9.93 0.00
C SER A 142 -14.15 8.40 0.16
N GLU A 143 -14.43 7.67 -0.92
CA GLU A 143 -14.36 6.21 -0.91
C GLU A 143 -12.94 5.71 -0.58
N ALA A 144 -11.90 6.32 -1.15
CA ALA A 144 -10.52 5.95 -0.86
C ALA A 144 -10.11 6.24 0.60
N LEU A 145 -10.59 7.36 1.17
CA LEU A 145 -10.38 7.68 2.59
C LEU A 145 -11.07 6.67 3.51
N VAL A 146 -12.32 6.32 3.24
CA VAL A 146 -13.08 5.33 4.02
C VAL A 146 -12.42 3.96 3.97
N VAL A 147 -11.98 3.53 2.78
CA VAL A 147 -11.27 2.24 2.64
C VAL A 147 -9.96 2.26 3.42
N ARG A 148 -9.19 3.34 3.33
CA ARG A 148 -7.94 3.46 4.10
C ARG A 148 -8.18 3.41 5.61
N ALA A 149 -9.19 4.09 6.10
CA ALA A 149 -9.60 4.06 7.50
C ALA A 149 -10.03 2.66 7.94
N LEU A 150 -10.94 2.02 7.20
CA LEU A 150 -11.40 0.65 7.46
C LEU A 150 -10.23 -0.34 7.58
N VAL A 151 -9.29 -0.26 6.65
CA VAL A 151 -8.16 -1.20 6.63
C VAL A 151 -7.19 -0.98 7.79
N HIS A 152 -6.91 0.27 8.18
CA HIS A 152 -6.13 0.54 9.39
C HIS A 152 -6.84 0.07 10.65
N PHE A 153 -8.16 0.25 10.72
CA PHE A 153 -8.98 -0.24 11.82
C PHE A 153 -8.91 -1.77 11.95
N ASP A 154 -9.03 -2.50 10.84
CA ASP A 154 -8.91 -3.96 10.85
C ASP A 154 -7.51 -4.41 11.30
N LEU A 155 -6.48 -3.78 10.76
CA LEU A 155 -5.10 -4.09 11.12
C LEU A 155 -4.84 -3.87 12.62
N VAL A 156 -5.29 -2.75 13.18
CA VAL A 156 -5.06 -2.48 14.60
C VAL A 156 -5.85 -3.41 15.52
N ARG A 157 -7.04 -3.84 15.12
CA ARG A 157 -7.82 -4.83 15.89
C ARG A 157 -7.19 -6.22 15.87
N ILE A 158 -6.49 -6.57 14.79
CA ILE A 158 -5.85 -7.88 14.64
C ILE A 158 -4.49 -7.91 15.36
N TYR A 159 -3.71 -6.84 15.24
CA TYR A 159 -2.30 -6.83 15.63
C TYR A 159 -1.97 -5.91 16.82
N GLY A 160 -2.91 -5.09 17.26
CA GLY A 160 -2.77 -4.23 18.44
C GLY A 160 -3.38 -4.86 19.68
N MET A 161 -3.01 -4.35 20.84
CA MET A 161 -3.73 -4.62 22.10
C MET A 161 -5.10 -3.95 22.06
N PRO A 162 -6.12 -4.49 22.78
CA PRO A 162 -7.39 -3.79 22.95
C PRO A 162 -7.17 -2.39 23.50
N TYR A 163 -7.81 -1.38 22.92
CA TYR A 163 -7.66 0.02 23.34
C TYR A 163 -7.89 0.22 24.85
N THR A 164 -8.87 -0.49 25.40
CA THR A 164 -9.27 -0.40 26.81
C THR A 164 -8.26 -1.01 27.80
N ALA A 165 -7.27 -1.77 27.31
CA ALA A 165 -6.27 -2.39 28.20
C ALA A 165 -5.31 -1.36 28.79
N ASP A 166 -4.95 -0.32 28.03
CA ASP A 166 -3.96 0.68 28.44
C ASP A 166 -4.23 2.08 27.82
N ASN A 167 -5.48 2.35 27.44
CA ASN A 167 -5.89 3.57 26.72
C ASN A 167 -5.14 3.77 25.39
N GLY A 168 -4.78 2.68 24.73
CA GLY A 168 -4.14 2.70 23.43
C GLY A 168 -2.65 3.06 23.46
N ALA A 169 -1.97 2.97 24.61
CA ALA A 169 -0.56 3.31 24.75
C ALA A 169 0.38 2.28 24.10
N SER A 170 -0.05 1.01 24.03
CA SER A 170 0.72 -0.07 23.37
C SER A 170 0.90 0.16 21.87
N LEU A 171 1.92 -0.50 21.31
CA LEU A 171 2.17 -0.45 19.87
C LEU A 171 1.06 -1.15 19.09
N GLY A 172 0.48 -0.41 18.16
CA GLY A 172 -0.47 -0.88 17.17
C GLY A 172 0.20 -1.34 15.87
N VAL A 173 -0.09 -0.66 14.77
CA VAL A 173 0.41 -0.94 13.43
C VAL A 173 0.96 0.34 12.79
N PRO A 174 1.81 0.26 11.75
CA PRO A 174 2.22 1.43 10.99
C PRO A 174 1.04 2.16 10.35
N VAL A 175 0.94 3.45 10.59
CA VAL A 175 -0.04 4.34 9.93
C VAL A 175 0.56 4.85 8.63
N ILE A 176 0.01 4.40 7.50
CA ILE A 176 0.50 4.72 6.17
C ILE A 176 -0.53 5.58 5.44
N VAL A 177 -0.27 6.88 5.34
CA VAL A 177 -1.20 7.87 4.76
C VAL A 177 -0.77 8.44 3.41
N LYS A 178 0.38 7.99 2.91
CA LYS A 178 0.95 8.34 1.60
C LYS A 178 1.59 7.11 0.96
N PRO A 179 1.81 7.09 -0.35
CA PRO A 179 2.63 6.06 -0.96
C PRO A 179 4.02 6.01 -0.31
N LEU A 180 4.53 4.80 -0.11
CA LEU A 180 5.87 4.58 0.42
C LEU A 180 6.86 4.42 -0.73
N GLU A 181 8.05 4.96 -0.54
CA GLU A 181 9.19 4.72 -1.39
C GLU A 181 9.84 3.36 -1.07
N ARG A 182 10.68 2.87 -1.98
CA ARG A 182 11.28 1.52 -1.90
C ARG A 182 12.05 1.26 -0.59
N ASN A 183 12.63 2.32 -0.01
CA ASN A 183 13.47 2.23 1.19
C ASN A 183 12.77 2.74 2.46
N ASP A 184 11.49 3.08 2.38
CA ASP A 184 10.73 3.50 3.55
C ASP A 184 10.46 2.31 4.46
N LEU A 185 10.87 2.44 5.72
CA LEU A 185 10.68 1.44 6.77
C LEU A 185 9.88 2.06 7.93
N PRO A 186 8.57 2.23 7.80
CA PRO A 186 7.75 2.87 8.82
C PRO A 186 7.70 2.03 10.09
N SER A 187 7.85 2.70 11.23
CA SER A 187 7.69 2.10 12.55
C SER A 187 6.21 1.88 12.87
N ARG A 188 5.93 1.02 13.86
CA ARG A 188 4.60 0.88 14.43
C ARG A 188 4.22 2.15 15.19
N ASN A 189 3.00 2.61 14.98
CA ASN A 189 2.35 3.65 15.77
C ASN A 189 1.69 3.03 17.00
N THR A 190 1.35 3.84 18.00
CA THR A 190 0.52 3.40 19.11
C THR A 190 -0.89 3.08 18.64
N VAL A 191 -1.61 2.26 19.38
CA VAL A 191 -3.02 1.97 19.13
C VAL A 191 -3.84 3.26 19.08
N ALA A 192 -3.60 4.20 20.00
CA ALA A 192 -4.28 5.49 20.04
C ALA A 192 -4.04 6.34 18.78
N GLU A 193 -2.79 6.38 18.29
CA GLU A 193 -2.47 7.09 17.04
C GLU A 193 -3.18 6.46 15.82
N VAL A 194 -3.25 5.12 15.76
CA VAL A 194 -4.00 4.45 14.69
C VAL A 194 -5.48 4.81 14.75
N TYR A 195 -6.10 4.78 15.93
CA TYR A 195 -7.50 5.17 16.09
C TYR A 195 -7.76 6.65 15.77
N THR A 196 -6.78 7.52 15.99
CA THR A 196 -6.88 8.94 15.59
C THR A 196 -6.91 9.10 14.07
N GLN A 197 -6.25 8.20 13.34
CA GLN A 197 -6.23 8.21 11.88
C GLN A 197 -7.48 7.60 11.24
N VAL A 198 -8.17 6.72 11.95
CA VAL A 198 -9.42 6.06 11.51
C VAL A 198 -10.61 6.98 11.65
#